data_cc2fad9da2efd9cd597c791a466e4b92
#
_entry.id   cc2fad9da2efd9cd597c791a466e4b92
#
_cell.length_a   1.000
_cell.length_b   1.000
_cell.length_c   1.000
_cell.angle_alpha   90.00
_cell.angle_beta   90.00
_cell.angle_gamma   90.00
#
_symmetry.space_group_name_H-M   'P 1'
#
loop_
_entity.id
_entity.type
_entity.pdbx_description
1 polymer ?
#
loop_
_entity_poly.entity_id
_entity_poly.type
_entity_poly.pdbx_seq_one_letter_code
_entity_poly.pdbx_strand_id
1 'polypeptide(L)'
;MSAAHDPTKAVYVISVAAELAGVHPQTLRNYERSGLLDPTRTAGGSRRFSERDLARLRRIQELTSEGLNLEGVRRVLGLEAEVERLRRQVEELEAEHRRAVDEVRRSMRREIVPLNQAPAIYVGRRRSR
;
A
#
# COMPACT_ATOMS: atom_id res chain seq x y z
N MET A 1 -14.72 22.88 -12.33
CA MET A 1 -13.72 22.30 -11.51
C MET A 1 -14.11 20.88 -11.09
N SER A 2 -13.27 19.93 -11.34
CA SER A 2 -13.59 18.55 -11.00
C SER A 2 -13.12 18.27 -9.58
N ALA A 3 -13.93 17.49 -8.86
CA ALA A 3 -13.52 17.00 -7.56
C ALA A 3 -12.38 16.01 -7.73
N ALA A 4 -11.51 15.93 -6.75
CA ALA A 4 -10.47 14.93 -6.77
C ALA A 4 -11.12 13.55 -6.75
N HIS A 5 -10.61 12.66 -7.57
CA HIS A 5 -11.10 11.30 -7.61
C HIS A 5 -10.65 10.54 -6.36
N ASP A 6 -11.59 9.96 -5.65
CA ASP A 6 -11.31 9.24 -4.42
C ASP A 6 -11.73 7.77 -4.57
N PRO A 7 -10.77 6.87 -4.79
CA PRO A 7 -11.10 5.46 -4.98
C PRO A 7 -11.61 4.78 -3.72
N THR A 8 -11.51 5.44 -2.55
CA THR A 8 -12.03 4.84 -1.33
C THR A 8 -13.47 5.21 -1.06
N LYS A 9 -14.04 6.12 -1.87
CA LYS A 9 -15.41 6.54 -1.67
C LYS A 9 -16.36 5.43 -2.10
N ALA A 10 -17.26 5.02 -1.21
CA ALA A 10 -18.17 3.90 -1.45
C ALA A 10 -19.43 4.40 -2.15
N VAL A 11 -19.49 4.19 -3.46
CA VAL A 11 -20.57 4.72 -4.28
C VAL A 11 -21.38 3.65 -5.01
N TYR A 12 -20.91 2.40 -5.06
CA TYR A 12 -21.56 1.37 -5.86
C TYR A 12 -22.44 0.48 -5.02
N VAL A 13 -23.72 0.33 -5.41
CA VAL A 13 -24.58 -0.65 -4.75
C VAL A 13 -24.14 -2.05 -5.17
N ILE A 14 -24.58 -3.05 -4.42
CA ILE A 14 -24.09 -4.41 -4.63
C ILE A 14 -24.39 -4.94 -6.04
N SER A 15 -25.56 -4.62 -6.59
CA SER A 15 -25.89 -5.12 -7.93
C SER A 15 -24.97 -4.54 -8.99
N VAL A 16 -24.62 -3.26 -8.87
CA VAL A 16 -23.72 -2.61 -9.80
C VAL A 16 -22.30 -3.13 -9.62
N ALA A 17 -21.86 -3.27 -8.36
CA ALA A 17 -20.54 -3.79 -8.09
C ALA A 17 -20.38 -5.21 -8.65
N ALA A 18 -21.40 -6.04 -8.49
CA ALA A 18 -21.39 -7.40 -9.01
C ALA A 18 -21.31 -7.41 -10.53
N GLU A 19 -22.09 -6.52 -11.16
CA GLU A 19 -22.08 -6.43 -12.61
C GLU A 19 -20.72 -5.99 -13.12
N LEU A 20 -20.13 -4.96 -12.50
CA LEU A 20 -18.81 -4.47 -12.90
C LEU A 20 -17.73 -5.53 -12.75
N ALA A 21 -17.87 -6.37 -11.75
CA ALA A 21 -16.88 -7.43 -11.49
C ALA A 21 -17.20 -8.72 -12.24
N GLY A 22 -18.37 -8.82 -12.85
CA GLY A 22 -18.74 -10.02 -13.57
C GLY A 22 -19.08 -11.20 -12.69
N VAL A 23 -19.63 -10.96 -11.50
CA VAL A 23 -20.00 -12.02 -10.58
C VAL A 23 -21.43 -11.83 -10.11
N HIS A 24 -21.98 -12.87 -9.50
CA HIS A 24 -23.30 -12.80 -8.92
C HIS A 24 -23.25 -12.02 -7.60
N PRO A 25 -24.27 -11.22 -7.29
CA PRO A 25 -24.28 -10.51 -5.99
C PRO A 25 -24.10 -11.43 -4.79
N GLN A 26 -24.59 -12.65 -4.88
CA GLN A 26 -24.41 -13.59 -3.78
C GLN A 26 -22.94 -13.89 -3.53
N THR A 27 -22.10 -13.88 -4.56
CA THR A 27 -20.67 -14.04 -4.42
C THR A 27 -20.09 -12.93 -3.54
N LEU A 28 -20.54 -11.69 -3.75
CA LEU A 28 -20.07 -10.58 -2.92
C LEU A 28 -20.50 -10.75 -1.48
N ARG A 29 -21.72 -11.22 -1.24
CA ARG A 29 -22.19 -11.47 0.10
C ARG A 29 -21.36 -12.57 0.78
N ASN A 30 -21.01 -13.59 0.01
CA ASN A 30 -20.18 -14.69 0.55
C ASN A 30 -18.78 -14.18 0.91
N TYR A 31 -18.21 -13.34 0.08
CA TYR A 31 -16.88 -12.78 0.36
C TYR A 31 -16.94 -11.86 1.59
N GLU A 32 -18.00 -11.10 1.73
CA GLU A 32 -18.17 -10.28 2.93
C GLU A 32 -18.28 -11.15 4.16
N ARG A 33 -19.07 -12.22 4.06
CA ARG A 33 -19.26 -13.12 5.21
C ARG A 33 -17.96 -13.78 5.61
N SER A 34 -17.10 -14.09 4.65
CA SER A 34 -15.82 -14.71 4.95
C SER A 34 -14.75 -13.70 5.33
N GLY A 35 -15.07 -12.42 5.35
CA GLY A 35 -14.12 -11.38 5.76
C GLY A 35 -13.18 -10.91 4.68
N LEU A 36 -13.43 -11.32 3.43
CA LEU A 36 -12.57 -10.88 2.32
C LEU A 36 -12.94 -9.50 1.81
N LEU A 37 -14.18 -9.08 2.00
CA LEU A 37 -14.65 -7.76 1.64
C LEU A 37 -15.33 -7.12 2.85
N ASP A 38 -15.23 -5.80 2.93
CA ASP A 38 -15.84 -5.06 4.04
C ASP A 38 -16.48 -3.79 3.47
N PRO A 39 -17.65 -3.94 2.84
CA PRO A 39 -18.30 -2.77 2.24
C PRO A 39 -18.81 -1.81 3.29
N THR A 40 -18.90 -0.55 2.91
CA THR A 40 -19.50 0.47 3.76
C THR A 40 -21.01 0.30 3.75
N ARG A 41 -21.66 0.57 4.86
CA ARG A 41 -23.11 0.51 4.96
C ARG A 41 -23.67 1.91 5.03
N THR A 42 -24.79 2.12 4.31
CA THR A 42 -25.51 3.38 4.44
C THR A 42 -26.31 3.38 5.73
N ALA A 43 -26.93 4.52 6.03
CA ALA A 43 -27.76 4.63 7.24
C ALA A 43 -28.88 3.59 7.22
N GLY A 44 -29.39 3.22 6.04
CA GLY A 44 -30.41 2.20 5.91
C GLY A 44 -29.90 0.77 5.92
N GLY A 45 -28.58 0.58 6.11
CA GLY A 45 -28.01 -0.75 6.16
C GLY A 45 -27.63 -1.34 4.81
N SER A 46 -27.70 -0.56 3.76
CA SER A 46 -27.41 -1.02 2.40
C SER A 46 -25.92 -1.01 2.16
N ARG A 47 -25.42 -2.03 1.46
CA ARG A 47 -24.01 -2.13 1.14
C ARG A 47 -23.62 -1.13 0.07
N ARG A 48 -22.44 -0.53 0.23
CA ARG A 48 -21.84 0.34 -0.79
C ARG A 48 -20.39 -0.05 -0.96
N PHE A 49 -19.98 -0.16 -2.20
CA PHE A 49 -18.61 -0.59 -2.55
C PHE A 49 -17.87 0.57 -3.20
N SER A 50 -16.59 0.67 -2.90
CA SER A 50 -15.71 1.66 -3.51
C SER A 50 -14.97 1.04 -4.68
N GLU A 51 -14.28 1.87 -5.45
CA GLU A 51 -13.41 1.35 -6.51
C GLU A 51 -12.29 0.49 -5.92
N ARG A 52 -11.85 0.84 -4.74
CA ARG A 52 -10.84 0.06 -4.04
C ARG A 52 -11.39 -1.33 -3.71
N ASP A 53 -12.63 -1.40 -3.29
CA ASP A 53 -13.29 -2.68 -3.06
C ASP A 53 -13.38 -3.49 -4.33
N LEU A 54 -13.68 -2.83 -5.47
CA LEU A 54 -13.75 -3.52 -6.75
C LEU A 54 -12.40 -4.06 -7.18
N ALA A 55 -11.33 -3.29 -6.94
CA ALA A 55 -9.99 -3.77 -7.24
C ALA A 55 -9.64 -4.99 -6.40
N ARG A 56 -10.01 -4.96 -5.12
CA ARG A 56 -9.80 -6.10 -4.24
C ARG A 56 -10.59 -7.31 -4.72
N LEU A 57 -11.80 -7.08 -5.17
CA LEU A 57 -12.65 -8.15 -5.69
C LEU A 57 -12.02 -8.80 -6.92
N ARG A 58 -11.48 -7.98 -7.83
CA ARG A 58 -10.79 -8.53 -9.00
C ARG A 58 -9.59 -9.36 -8.59
N ARG A 59 -8.85 -8.90 -7.58
CA ARG A 59 -7.70 -9.66 -7.09
C ARG A 59 -8.13 -10.99 -6.50
N ILE A 60 -9.23 -11.00 -5.75
CA ILE A 60 -9.78 -12.25 -5.21
C ILE A 60 -10.10 -13.21 -6.35
N GLN A 61 -10.72 -12.70 -7.41
CA GLN A 61 -11.08 -13.54 -8.55
C GLN A 61 -9.85 -14.09 -9.26
N GLU A 62 -8.81 -13.28 -9.41
CA GLU A 62 -7.57 -13.76 -10.01
C GLU A 62 -7.01 -14.93 -9.22
N LEU A 63 -6.96 -14.77 -7.91
CA LEU A 63 -6.38 -15.79 -7.05
C LEU A 63 -7.23 -17.07 -7.05
N THR A 64 -8.55 -16.94 -7.04
CA THR A 64 -9.40 -18.11 -7.09
C THR A 64 -9.28 -18.82 -8.43
N SER A 65 -9.12 -18.07 -9.51
CA SER A 65 -8.96 -18.68 -10.84
C SER A 65 -7.62 -19.39 -10.96
N GLU A 66 -6.64 -19.04 -10.13
CA GLU A 66 -5.36 -19.71 -10.09
C GLU A 66 -5.40 -20.95 -9.19
N GLY A 67 -6.55 -21.23 -8.61
CA GLY A 67 -6.73 -22.44 -7.84
C GLY A 67 -6.70 -22.28 -6.34
N LEU A 68 -6.56 -21.06 -5.83
CA LEU A 68 -6.57 -20.87 -4.38
C LEU A 68 -8.00 -20.95 -3.84
N ASN A 69 -8.15 -21.60 -2.68
CA ASN A 69 -9.42 -21.53 -1.97
C ASN A 69 -9.47 -20.21 -1.18
N LEU A 70 -10.59 -19.96 -0.54
CA LEU A 70 -10.77 -18.68 0.13
C LEU A 70 -9.77 -18.44 1.25
N GLU A 71 -9.37 -19.49 1.95
CA GLU A 71 -8.35 -19.32 2.99
C GLU A 71 -7.01 -18.94 2.38
N GLY A 72 -6.64 -19.57 1.26
CA GLY A 72 -5.42 -19.21 0.55
C GLY A 72 -5.47 -17.78 0.04
N VAL A 73 -6.63 -17.36 -0.48
CA VAL A 73 -6.81 -15.99 -0.93
C VAL A 73 -6.58 -15.03 0.23
N ARG A 74 -7.18 -15.33 1.39
CA ARG A 74 -7.02 -14.49 2.57
C ARG A 74 -5.56 -14.32 2.94
N ARG A 75 -4.81 -15.42 2.92
CA ARG A 75 -3.39 -15.38 3.25
C ARG A 75 -2.59 -14.55 2.26
N VAL A 76 -2.86 -14.75 0.97
CA VAL A 76 -2.13 -13.98 -0.06
C VAL A 76 -2.44 -12.49 0.06
N LEU A 77 -3.71 -12.14 0.24
CA LEU A 77 -4.07 -10.74 0.38
C LEU A 77 -3.43 -10.12 1.63
N GLY A 78 -3.35 -10.89 2.71
CA GLY A 78 -2.67 -10.41 3.91
C GLY A 78 -1.20 -10.18 3.68
N LEU A 79 -0.55 -11.09 2.96
CA LEU A 79 0.87 -10.95 2.64
C LEU A 79 1.10 -9.79 1.69
N GLU A 80 0.21 -9.58 0.73
CA GLU A 80 0.35 -8.44 -0.18
C GLU A 80 0.22 -7.12 0.57
N ALA A 81 -0.69 -7.06 1.54
CA ALA A 81 -0.82 -5.87 2.37
C ALA A 81 0.44 -5.64 3.20
N GLU A 82 1.03 -6.71 3.71
CA GLU A 82 2.25 -6.61 4.49
C GLU A 82 3.42 -6.14 3.62
N VAL A 83 3.52 -6.68 2.41
CA VAL A 83 4.56 -6.24 1.47
C VAL A 83 4.41 -4.75 1.18
N GLU A 84 3.19 -4.31 0.95
CA GLU A 84 2.96 -2.90 0.66
C GLU A 84 3.33 -2.02 1.86
N ARG A 85 2.98 -2.47 3.05
CA ARG A 85 3.32 -1.74 4.27
C ARG A 85 4.83 -1.63 4.44
N LEU A 86 5.54 -2.73 4.20
CA LEU A 86 6.98 -2.74 4.33
C LEU A 86 7.65 -1.88 3.27
N ARG A 87 7.11 -1.88 2.05
CA ARG A 87 7.64 -1.01 1.01
C ARG A 87 7.52 0.46 1.39
N ARG A 88 6.38 0.85 1.95
CA ARG A 88 6.23 2.23 2.41
C ARG A 88 7.21 2.55 3.53
N GLN A 89 7.42 1.60 4.44
CA GLN A 89 8.36 1.80 5.53
C GLN A 89 9.78 1.96 5.01
N VAL A 90 10.16 1.16 4.02
CA VAL A 90 11.48 1.27 3.41
C VAL A 90 11.64 2.63 2.74
N GLU A 91 10.62 3.08 2.00
CA GLU A 91 10.67 4.38 1.35
C GLU A 91 10.84 5.51 2.35
N GLU A 92 10.13 5.41 3.48
CA GLU A 92 10.26 6.42 4.53
C GLU A 92 11.66 6.42 5.13
N LEU A 93 12.19 5.24 5.38
CA LEU A 93 13.55 5.14 5.94
C LEU A 93 14.59 5.65 4.96
N GLU A 94 14.42 5.36 3.67
CA GLU A 94 15.32 5.87 2.66
C GLU A 94 15.26 7.39 2.57
N ALA A 95 14.06 7.95 2.67
CA ALA A 95 13.90 9.40 2.65
C ALA A 95 14.55 10.03 3.87
N GLU A 96 14.37 9.43 5.04
CA GLU A 96 15.02 9.92 6.25
C GLU A 96 16.53 9.84 6.14
N HIS A 97 17.03 8.75 5.56
CA HIS A 97 18.46 8.58 5.37
C HIS A 97 19.00 9.68 4.44
N ARG A 98 18.33 9.94 3.34
CA ARG A 98 18.77 10.98 2.42
C ARG A 98 18.78 12.34 3.11
N ARG A 99 17.75 12.63 3.89
CA ARG A 99 17.70 13.90 4.62
C ARG A 99 18.84 14.03 5.63
N ALA A 100 19.12 12.91 6.33
CA ALA A 100 20.20 12.92 7.31
C ALA A 100 21.56 13.13 6.64
N VAL A 101 21.78 12.46 5.51
CA VAL A 101 23.02 12.60 4.76
C VAL A 101 23.16 14.03 4.25
N ASP A 102 22.06 14.59 3.71
CA ASP A 102 22.09 15.95 3.19
C ASP A 102 22.37 16.96 4.30
N GLU A 103 21.81 16.71 5.48
CA GLU A 103 22.03 17.63 6.61
C GLU A 103 23.49 17.60 7.04
N VAL A 104 24.09 16.41 7.09
CA VAL A 104 25.49 16.29 7.41
C VAL A 104 26.35 17.03 6.39
N ARG A 105 26.04 16.87 5.11
CA ARG A 105 26.79 17.56 4.06
C ARG A 105 26.67 19.06 4.17
N ARG A 106 25.47 19.56 4.46
CA ARG A 106 25.28 20.99 4.63
C ARG A 106 26.05 21.51 5.84
N SER A 107 26.03 20.75 6.92
CA SER A 107 26.75 21.13 8.11
C SER A 107 28.24 21.21 7.85
N MET A 108 28.77 20.23 7.14
CA MET A 108 30.18 20.21 6.80
C MET A 108 30.55 21.40 5.92
N ARG A 109 29.71 21.74 4.97
CA ARG A 109 29.98 22.89 4.10
C ARG A 109 29.94 24.20 4.87
N ARG A 110 29.03 24.32 5.84
CA ARG A 110 28.94 25.54 6.65
C ARG A 110 30.15 25.72 7.55
N GLU A 111 30.72 24.63 7.98
CA GLU A 111 31.88 24.68 8.88
C GLU A 111 33.18 24.67 8.11
N ILE A 112 33.21 25.22 6.96
CA ILE A 112 34.33 25.13 6.04
C ILE A 112 35.67 25.06 6.72
N VAL A 113 36.41 24.02 6.38
CA VAL A 113 37.78 23.84 6.79
C VAL A 113 38.61 23.88 5.53
N PRO A 114 39.67 24.68 5.47
CA PRO A 114 40.52 24.68 4.27
C PRO A 114 41.02 23.29 3.99
N LEU A 115 41.19 22.99 2.70
CA LEU A 115 41.57 21.64 2.28
C LEU A 115 42.84 21.17 2.92
N ASN A 116 43.80 22.04 3.04
CA ASN A 116 45.08 21.66 3.64
C ASN A 116 44.95 21.34 5.11
N GLN A 117 43.86 21.65 5.74
CA GLN A 117 43.62 21.32 7.13
C GLN A 117 42.63 20.20 7.30
N ALA A 118 42.05 19.74 6.23
CA ALA A 118 41.05 18.66 6.33
C ALA A 118 41.75 17.40 6.80
N PRO A 119 41.17 16.73 7.77
CA PRO A 119 41.78 15.47 8.24
C PRO A 119 41.74 14.45 7.14
N ALA A 120 42.72 13.62 7.10
CA ALA A 120 42.73 12.51 6.13
C ALA A 120 41.86 11.42 6.62
N ILE A 121 41.18 11.46 7.19
CA ILE A 121 40.23 10.65 7.81
C ILE A 121 40.05 9.34 7.36
N TYR A 122 40.15 9.40 7.39
CA TYR A 122 39.80 8.52 7.28
C TYR A 122 39.24 7.56 7.08
N VAL A 123 39.28 7.30 6.95
CA VAL A 123 38.88 6.68 6.60
C VAL A 123 38.41 5.52 6.81
N GLY A 124 38.52 5.31 7.15
CA GLY A 124 38.18 4.37 7.40
C GLY A 124 37.61 3.43 7.32
N ARG A 125 37.69 3.47 7.10
CA ARG A 125 37.22 2.80 6.98
C ARG A 125 36.75 1.78 6.85
N ARG A 126 36.89 1.48 6.73
CA ARG A 126 36.61 0.67 6.51
C ARG A 126 36.37 -0.38 6.61
N ARG A 127 36.32 -0.79 6.77
CA ARG A 127 36.22 -1.78 6.87
C ARG A 127 35.67 -2.77 6.83
N SER A 128 35.60 -3.00 6.68
CA SER A 128 35.11 -3.90 6.66
C SER A 128 35.08 -5.09 6.74
N ARG A 129 34.90 -5.77 6.83
CA ARG A 129 34.78 -6.95 6.73
C ARG A 129 33.98 -7.63 7.11
#